data_806e3f03e13301c8886c20d7c0d38c9c
#
_entry.id   806e3f03e13301c8886c20d7c0d38c9c
#
_cell.length_a   1.000
_cell.length_b   1.000
_cell.length_c   1.000
_cell.angle_alpha   90.00
_cell.angle_beta   90.00
_cell.angle_gamma   90.00
#
_symmetry.space_group_name_H-M   'P 1'
#
loop_
_entity.id
_entity.type
_entity.pdbx_description
1 polymer ?
#
loop_
_entity_poly.entity_id
_entity_poly.type
_entity_poly.pdbx_seq_one_letter_code
_entity_poly.pdbx_strand_id
1 'polypeptide(L)'
;MGTQSLYYDPIIDYHHLGPSASGFLLYFQTAAQHREDTVLLVDSMVDQLGWNESPSFIEGERGIGPLVRTAALAREFGKNSLFEKLLSLAEEHYEPTWDSESGEFTWGFGLNETHPRGQLNAIMAYAEAGSEAAWWRLFNQPNLTKFNEPTVYGVDFPRVSLTQAFYDPKERVLTIALDEGLPDARGERTSFRVRNVDTDSLDVRSDADISWQVIDDELEVTIPVGPYSIQINQ
;
A
#
# COMPACT_ATOMS: atom_id res chain seq x y z
N MET A 1 7.01 34.16 -1.18
CA MET A 1 7.54 32.87 -0.74
C MET A 1 6.91 32.56 0.59
N GLY A 2 6.14 31.50 0.66
CA GLY A 2 5.56 31.03 1.92
C GLY A 2 6.59 30.20 2.67
N THR A 3 6.98 30.59 3.86
CA THR A 3 7.79 29.78 4.77
C THR A 3 6.88 28.80 5.49
N GLN A 4 7.22 27.52 5.46
CA GLN A 4 6.50 26.53 6.27
C GLN A 4 6.90 26.65 7.73
N SER A 5 5.90 26.71 8.61
CA SER A 5 6.10 26.54 10.03
C SER A 5 5.98 25.07 10.39
N LEU A 6 7.01 24.48 10.97
CA LEU A 6 6.98 23.09 11.49
C LEU A 6 6.02 23.00 12.67
N TYR A 7 6.08 23.96 13.56
CA TYR A 7 5.10 24.18 14.61
C TYR A 7 5.16 25.62 15.09
N TYR A 8 4.07 26.06 15.67
CA TYR A 8 3.91 27.37 16.28
C TYR A 8 3.84 27.25 17.80
N ASP A 9 4.69 27.98 18.49
CA ASP A 9 4.65 28.12 19.95
C ASP A 9 3.88 29.38 20.31
N PRO A 10 2.64 29.27 20.81
CA PRO A 10 1.81 30.42 21.12
C PRO A 10 2.24 31.19 22.37
N ILE A 11 3.13 30.61 23.21
CA ILE A 11 3.59 31.26 24.44
C ILE A 11 4.62 32.35 24.14
N ILE A 12 5.49 32.09 23.16
CA ILE A 12 6.56 32.98 22.78
C ILE A 12 6.36 33.59 21.38
N ASP A 13 5.21 33.33 20.76
CA ASP A 13 4.87 33.76 19.39
C ASP A 13 5.98 33.42 18.38
N TYR A 14 6.44 32.17 18.44
CA TYR A 14 7.56 31.71 17.63
C TYR A 14 7.17 30.61 16.65
N HIS A 15 7.55 30.80 15.39
CA HIS A 15 7.38 29.80 14.34
C HIS A 15 8.69 29.08 14.08
N HIS A 16 8.71 27.77 14.32
CA HIS A 16 9.78 26.91 13.87
C HIS A 16 9.68 26.71 12.35
N LEU A 17 10.58 27.36 11.61
CA LEU A 17 10.62 27.33 10.15
C LEU A 17 11.58 26.24 9.69
N GLY A 18 11.21 25.53 8.64
CA GLY A 18 12.09 24.56 8.01
C GLY A 18 11.43 23.83 6.87
N PRO A 19 12.22 23.17 6.00
CA PRO A 19 11.68 22.26 5.01
C PRO A 19 11.03 21.09 5.74
N SER A 20 9.72 21.01 5.63
CA SER A 20 8.99 19.98 6.36
C SER A 20 9.04 18.65 5.65
N ALA A 21 9.83 17.72 6.15
CA ALA A 21 9.67 16.30 5.83
C ALA A 21 8.29 15.75 6.29
N SER A 22 7.55 16.53 7.06
CA SER A 22 6.19 16.20 7.52
C SER A 22 5.10 16.55 6.49
N GLY A 23 5.43 17.10 5.34
CA GLY A 23 4.47 17.33 4.25
C GLY A 23 3.66 16.07 3.90
N PHE A 24 4.29 14.91 3.97
CA PHE A 24 3.61 13.63 3.78
C PHE A 24 2.57 13.34 4.88
N LEU A 25 2.89 13.61 6.14
CA LEU A 25 1.94 13.46 7.25
C LEU A 25 0.80 14.49 7.18
N LEU A 26 1.11 15.72 6.83
CA LEU A 26 0.11 16.76 6.56
C LEU A 26 -0.83 16.33 5.44
N TYR A 27 -0.29 15.73 4.38
CA TYR A 27 -1.10 15.19 3.31
C TYR A 27 -2.12 14.16 3.80
N PHE A 28 -1.73 13.19 4.61
CA PHE A 28 -2.65 12.22 5.20
C PHE A 28 -3.73 12.86 6.06
N GLN A 29 -3.40 13.92 6.80
CA GLN A 29 -4.33 14.63 7.65
C GLN A 29 -5.28 15.55 6.88
N THR A 30 -4.84 16.10 5.77
CA THR A 30 -5.57 17.16 5.03
C THR A 30 -6.05 16.74 3.65
N ALA A 31 -5.53 15.65 3.10
CA ALA A 31 -5.75 15.23 1.71
C ALA A 31 -7.22 15.07 1.32
N ALA A 32 -8.05 14.60 2.25
CA ALA A 32 -9.46 14.39 1.99
C ALA A 32 -10.28 15.68 1.91
N GLN A 33 -9.82 16.74 2.58
CA GLN A 33 -10.62 17.98 2.76
C GLN A 33 -9.92 19.24 2.24
N HIS A 34 -8.58 19.28 2.24
CA HIS A 34 -7.79 20.49 1.98
C HIS A 34 -6.67 20.25 0.94
N ARG A 35 -7.06 19.64 -0.21
CA ARG A 35 -6.10 19.29 -1.26
C ARG A 35 -5.30 20.50 -1.77
N GLU A 36 -5.97 21.63 -1.99
CA GLU A 36 -5.33 22.83 -2.51
C GLU A 36 -4.28 23.39 -1.54
N ASP A 37 -4.61 23.44 -0.24
CA ASP A 37 -3.67 23.87 0.78
C ASP A 37 -2.45 22.92 0.87
N THR A 38 -2.68 21.62 0.71
CA THR A 38 -1.60 20.63 0.72
C THR A 38 -0.68 20.79 -0.50
N VAL A 39 -1.22 21.11 -1.68
CA VAL A 39 -0.40 21.42 -2.87
C VAL A 39 0.52 22.60 -2.61
N LEU A 40 0.02 23.68 -2.01
CA LEU A 40 0.84 24.85 -1.65
C LEU A 40 1.96 24.51 -0.68
N LEU A 41 1.69 23.63 0.29
CA LEU A 41 2.71 23.15 1.23
C LEU A 41 3.78 22.33 0.52
N VAL A 42 3.40 21.45 -0.39
CA VAL A 42 4.33 20.65 -1.20
C VAL A 42 5.18 21.55 -2.09
N ASP A 43 4.58 22.51 -2.76
CA ASP A 43 5.30 23.47 -3.61
C ASP A 43 6.31 24.29 -2.81
N SER A 44 5.91 24.78 -1.63
CA SER A 44 6.82 25.49 -0.72
C SER A 44 7.98 24.60 -0.26
N MET A 45 7.75 23.32 0.00
CA MET A 45 8.80 22.36 0.38
C MET A 45 9.77 22.13 -0.78
N VAL A 46 9.25 21.91 -1.98
CA VAL A 46 10.04 21.70 -3.20
C VAL A 46 10.91 22.91 -3.51
N ASP A 47 10.37 24.11 -3.37
CA ASP A 47 11.12 25.36 -3.56
C ASP A 47 12.22 25.54 -2.51
N GLN A 48 11.93 25.26 -1.24
CA GLN A 48 12.92 25.34 -0.15
C GLN A 48 14.07 24.35 -0.30
N LEU A 49 13.79 23.18 -0.87
CA LEU A 49 14.81 22.14 -1.15
C LEU A 49 15.52 22.37 -2.50
N GLY A 50 15.10 23.36 -3.27
CA GLY A 50 15.68 23.68 -4.58
C GLY A 50 15.40 22.67 -5.67
N TRP A 51 14.45 21.78 -5.48
CA TRP A 51 14.20 20.65 -6.39
C TRP A 51 13.47 21.04 -7.68
N ASN A 52 12.90 22.24 -7.77
CA ASN A 52 12.30 22.72 -9.01
C ASN A 52 13.35 23.10 -10.07
N GLU A 53 14.42 23.79 -9.66
CA GLU A 53 15.41 24.38 -10.57
C GLU A 53 16.62 23.46 -10.78
N SER A 54 17.24 23.05 -9.71
CA SER A 54 18.40 22.16 -9.71
C SER A 54 18.36 21.29 -8.46
N PRO A 55 17.80 20.10 -8.55
CA PRO A 55 17.69 19.23 -7.40
C PRO A 55 19.08 19.01 -6.79
N SER A 56 19.28 19.50 -5.57
CA SER A 56 20.51 19.23 -4.84
C SER A 56 20.42 17.87 -4.15
N PHE A 57 21.43 17.06 -4.37
CA PHE A 57 21.59 15.82 -3.66
C PHE A 57 21.93 16.09 -2.18
N ILE A 58 21.23 15.42 -1.28
CA ILE A 58 21.54 15.39 0.14
C ILE A 58 22.20 14.06 0.43
N GLU A 59 23.50 14.11 0.75
CA GLU A 59 24.28 12.90 1.03
C GLU A 59 23.73 12.09 2.20
N GLY A 60 23.89 10.78 2.06
CA GLY A 60 23.60 9.82 3.10
C GLY A 60 22.12 9.56 3.34
N GLU A 61 21.87 8.74 4.31
CA GLU A 61 20.57 8.22 4.69
C GLU A 61 19.52 9.31 4.97
N ARG A 62 19.94 10.46 5.47
CA ARG A 62 19.01 11.58 5.77
C ARG A 62 18.38 12.20 4.54
N GLY A 63 18.99 12.02 3.37
CA GLY A 63 18.49 12.56 2.10
C GLY A 63 17.38 11.71 1.49
N ILE A 64 17.44 10.39 1.61
CA ILE A 64 16.47 9.49 0.95
C ILE A 64 15.04 9.68 1.48
N GLY A 65 14.88 9.90 2.76
CA GLY A 65 13.55 10.06 3.36
C GLY A 65 12.76 11.24 2.80
N PRO A 66 13.30 12.47 2.75
CA PRO A 66 12.67 13.60 2.07
C PRO A 66 12.41 13.35 0.59
N LEU A 67 13.36 12.73 -0.12
CA LEU A 67 13.27 12.46 -1.54
C LEU A 67 12.08 11.54 -1.87
N VAL A 68 11.99 10.37 -1.24
CA VAL A 68 10.91 9.40 -1.54
C VAL A 68 9.52 9.95 -1.16
N ARG A 69 9.43 10.72 -0.08
CA ARG A 69 8.17 11.36 0.31
C ARG A 69 7.74 12.41 -0.68
N THR A 70 8.67 13.21 -1.17
CA THR A 70 8.36 14.22 -2.19
C THR A 70 8.01 13.58 -3.52
N ALA A 71 8.66 12.47 -3.89
CA ALA A 71 8.29 11.69 -5.07
C ALA A 71 6.85 11.17 -4.97
N ALA A 72 6.44 10.62 -3.82
CA ALA A 72 5.08 10.17 -3.59
C ALA A 72 4.06 11.33 -3.71
N LEU A 73 4.35 12.48 -3.14
CA LEU A 73 3.50 13.67 -3.25
C LEU A 73 3.48 14.24 -4.67
N ALA A 74 4.61 14.24 -5.37
CA ALA A 74 4.67 14.63 -6.77
C ALA A 74 3.74 13.78 -7.64
N ARG A 75 3.74 12.46 -7.42
CA ARG A 75 2.84 11.54 -8.11
C ARG A 75 1.36 11.83 -7.76
N GLU A 76 1.04 11.98 -6.49
CA GLU A 76 -0.31 12.27 -6.03
C GLU A 76 -0.89 13.57 -6.60
N PHE A 77 -0.06 14.59 -6.77
CA PHE A 77 -0.47 15.89 -7.31
C PHE A 77 -0.26 16.04 -8.82
N GLY A 78 0.04 14.96 -9.54
CA GLY A 78 0.21 15.00 -11.01
C GLY A 78 1.46 15.73 -11.47
N LYS A 79 2.44 15.97 -10.59
CA LYS A 79 3.72 16.63 -10.91
C LYS A 79 4.71 15.62 -11.51
N ASN A 80 4.33 14.99 -12.62
CA ASN A 80 5.08 13.87 -13.19
C ASN A 80 6.54 14.23 -13.52
N SER A 81 6.80 15.42 -14.06
CA SER A 81 8.18 15.84 -14.34
C SER A 81 9.05 15.96 -13.09
N LEU A 82 8.47 16.37 -11.96
CA LEU A 82 9.17 16.38 -10.69
C LEU A 82 9.40 14.95 -10.18
N PHE A 83 8.41 14.09 -10.28
CA PHE A 83 8.53 12.68 -9.90
C PHE A 83 9.70 12.00 -10.66
N GLU A 84 9.74 12.13 -11.99
CA GLU A 84 10.81 11.55 -12.81
C GLU A 84 12.20 12.08 -12.44
N LYS A 85 12.31 13.38 -12.16
CA LYS A 85 13.56 13.98 -11.68
C LYS A 85 14.01 13.38 -10.35
N LEU A 86 13.09 13.24 -9.40
CA LEU A 86 13.41 12.69 -8.08
C LEU A 86 13.76 11.20 -8.14
N LEU A 87 13.09 10.44 -9.01
CA LEU A 87 13.41 9.03 -9.24
C LEU A 87 14.82 8.90 -9.82
N SER A 88 15.15 9.64 -10.89
CA SER A 88 16.48 9.64 -11.48
C SER A 88 17.55 10.04 -10.47
N LEU A 89 17.27 11.03 -9.62
CA LEU A 89 18.20 11.47 -8.57
C LEU A 89 18.42 10.35 -7.53
N ALA A 90 17.37 9.59 -7.20
CA ALA A 90 17.50 8.45 -6.30
C ALA A 90 18.37 7.34 -6.92
N GLU A 91 18.17 7.01 -8.18
CA GLU A 91 18.93 6.00 -8.91
C GLU A 91 20.40 6.39 -9.13
N GLU A 92 20.65 7.68 -9.35
CA GLU A 92 22.01 8.19 -9.61
C GLU A 92 22.89 8.26 -8.35
N HIS A 93 22.30 8.62 -7.20
CA HIS A 93 23.07 8.96 -6.00
C HIS A 93 22.90 7.99 -4.84
N TYR A 94 21.83 7.23 -4.82
CA TYR A 94 21.62 6.13 -3.88
C TYR A 94 21.73 4.84 -4.68
N GLU A 95 22.29 3.83 -4.14
CA GLU A 95 22.51 2.55 -4.82
C GLU A 95 21.36 1.57 -4.51
N PRO A 96 20.17 1.75 -5.13
CA PRO A 96 19.05 0.85 -4.88
C PRO A 96 19.42 -0.55 -5.33
N THR A 97 19.48 -1.49 -4.41
CA THR A 97 19.92 -2.85 -4.69
C THR A 97 19.24 -3.88 -3.81
N TRP A 98 19.15 -5.10 -4.32
CA TRP A 98 18.70 -6.25 -3.58
C TRP A 98 19.89 -6.96 -2.95
N ASP A 99 19.83 -7.16 -1.64
CA ASP A 99 20.73 -8.08 -0.96
C ASP A 99 20.26 -9.50 -1.24
N SER A 100 21.10 -10.29 -1.95
CA SER A 100 20.73 -11.64 -2.38
C SER A 100 20.76 -12.68 -1.25
N GLU A 101 21.43 -12.38 -0.14
CA GLU A 101 21.51 -13.29 1.02
C GLU A 101 20.33 -13.11 1.95
N SER A 102 19.96 -11.85 2.25
CA SER A 102 18.84 -11.54 3.13
C SER A 102 17.49 -11.43 2.39
N GLY A 103 17.50 -11.27 1.06
CA GLY A 103 16.31 -10.97 0.28
C GLY A 103 15.74 -9.57 0.50
N GLU A 104 16.54 -8.66 1.04
CA GLU A 104 16.12 -7.31 1.36
C GLU A 104 16.57 -6.29 0.32
N PHE A 105 15.69 -5.31 0.06
CA PHE A 105 16.01 -4.16 -0.76
C PHE A 105 16.64 -3.06 0.10
N THR A 106 17.73 -2.47 -0.35
CA THR A 106 18.42 -1.36 0.31
C THR A 106 18.65 -0.18 -0.63
N TRP A 107 18.90 0.99 -0.05
CA TRP A 107 19.26 2.21 -0.77
C TRP A 107 20.77 2.53 -0.69
N GLY A 108 21.60 1.49 -0.67
CA GLY A 108 23.04 1.63 -0.59
C GLY A 108 23.61 1.79 0.84
N PHE A 109 22.75 1.74 1.87
CA PHE A 109 23.16 1.88 3.28
C PHE A 109 23.31 0.54 4.00
N GLY A 110 22.89 -0.55 3.37
CA GLY A 110 22.92 -1.88 3.94
C GLY A 110 22.03 -2.03 5.17
N LEU A 111 22.37 -3.02 6.02
CA LEU A 111 21.59 -3.33 7.22
C LEU A 111 21.74 -2.30 8.35
N ASN A 112 22.66 -1.35 8.22
CA ASN A 112 22.91 -0.32 9.21
C ASN A 112 22.08 0.96 9.02
N GLU A 113 21.07 0.92 8.17
CA GLU A 113 20.14 2.03 8.00
C GLU A 113 19.42 2.35 9.32
N THR A 114 19.47 3.62 9.73
CA THR A 114 18.82 4.08 10.98
C THR A 114 17.30 4.24 10.79
N HIS A 115 16.83 4.39 9.57
CA HIS A 115 15.41 4.46 9.26
C HIS A 115 14.84 3.08 8.92
N PRO A 116 13.59 2.80 9.26
CA PRO A 116 12.94 1.57 8.86
C PRO A 116 12.91 1.45 7.33
N ARG A 117 13.75 0.61 6.75
CA ARG A 117 13.83 0.36 5.30
C ARG A 117 12.46 0.07 4.70
N GLY A 118 11.67 -0.75 5.37
CA GLY A 118 10.31 -1.08 4.94
C GLY A 118 9.43 0.15 4.75
N GLN A 119 9.59 1.19 5.55
CA GLN A 119 8.84 2.43 5.40
C GLN A 119 9.24 3.20 4.13
N LEU A 120 10.53 3.36 3.88
CA LEU A 120 11.04 4.06 2.69
C LEU A 120 10.68 3.29 1.40
N ASN A 121 10.84 1.97 1.42
CA ASN A 121 10.49 1.10 0.31
C ASN A 121 8.98 1.13 0.02
N ALA A 122 8.13 1.10 1.04
CA ALA A 122 6.69 1.20 0.88
C ALA A 122 6.27 2.56 0.28
N ILE A 123 6.90 3.66 0.70
CA ILE A 123 6.61 5.00 0.16
C ILE A 123 7.06 5.09 -1.30
N MET A 124 8.22 4.54 -1.67
CA MET A 124 8.68 4.54 -3.06
C MET A 124 7.82 3.63 -3.94
N ALA A 125 7.49 2.44 -3.49
CA ALA A 125 6.58 1.54 -4.21
C ALA A 125 5.20 2.20 -4.44
N TYR A 126 4.69 2.95 -3.45
CA TYR A 126 3.49 3.76 -3.64
C TYR A 126 3.70 4.86 -4.69
N ALA A 127 4.84 5.55 -4.69
CA ALA A 127 5.14 6.59 -5.65
C ALA A 127 5.21 6.04 -7.09
N GLU A 128 5.79 4.88 -7.28
CA GLU A 128 5.89 4.21 -8.59
C GLU A 128 4.56 3.64 -9.07
N ALA A 129 3.86 2.91 -8.22
CA ALA A 129 2.58 2.26 -8.55
C ALA A 129 1.39 3.21 -8.49
N GLY A 130 1.53 4.34 -7.82
CA GLY A 130 0.46 5.31 -7.58
C GLY A 130 0.05 6.06 -8.85
N SER A 131 -1.08 6.71 -8.76
CA SER A 131 -1.60 7.58 -9.81
C SER A 131 -2.03 8.92 -9.21
N GLU A 132 -2.18 9.93 -10.07
CA GLU A 132 -2.68 11.22 -9.64
C GLU A 132 -3.98 11.10 -8.85
N ALA A 133 -4.09 11.83 -7.76
CA ALA A 133 -5.24 11.89 -6.86
C ALA A 133 -5.67 10.53 -6.27
N ALA A 134 -4.75 9.55 -6.14
CA ALA A 134 -5.10 8.22 -5.64
C ALA A 134 -5.61 8.26 -4.19
N TRP A 135 -4.93 8.99 -3.31
CA TRP A 135 -5.34 9.20 -1.92
C TRP A 135 -6.64 10.01 -1.82
N TRP A 136 -6.73 11.09 -2.61
CA TRP A 136 -7.94 11.88 -2.62
C TRP A 136 -9.16 11.04 -3.03
N ARG A 137 -9.02 10.20 -4.06
CA ARG A 137 -10.10 9.28 -4.49
C ARG A 137 -10.44 8.28 -3.42
N LEU A 138 -9.44 7.72 -2.74
CA LEU A 138 -9.67 6.74 -1.66
C LEU A 138 -10.62 7.29 -0.58
N PHE A 139 -10.44 8.55 -0.19
CA PHE A 139 -11.25 9.17 0.86
C PHE A 139 -12.55 9.81 0.35
N ASN A 140 -12.58 10.33 -0.88
CA ASN A 140 -13.72 11.09 -1.39
C ASN A 140 -14.55 10.32 -2.43
N GLN A 141 -13.97 9.31 -3.07
CA GLN A 141 -14.63 8.48 -4.06
C GLN A 141 -14.32 6.99 -3.83
N PRO A 142 -14.66 6.46 -2.63
CA PRO A 142 -14.37 5.06 -2.35
C PRO A 142 -15.14 4.16 -3.31
N ASN A 143 -14.48 3.11 -3.80
CA ASN A 143 -15.13 2.10 -4.62
C ASN A 143 -16.01 1.19 -3.74
N LEU A 144 -17.21 1.64 -3.44
CA LEU A 144 -18.14 0.92 -2.57
C LEU A 144 -18.64 -0.40 -3.20
N THR A 145 -18.57 -0.54 -4.54
CA THR A 145 -18.96 -1.78 -5.20
C THR A 145 -18.10 -2.98 -4.77
N LYS A 146 -16.83 -2.73 -4.43
CA LYS A 146 -15.94 -3.77 -3.88
C LYS A 146 -16.44 -4.41 -2.59
N PHE A 147 -17.22 -3.69 -1.80
CA PHE A 147 -17.81 -4.23 -0.56
C PHE A 147 -18.98 -5.18 -0.81
N ASN A 148 -19.52 -5.17 -2.03
CA ASN A 148 -20.62 -6.06 -2.47
C ASN A 148 -20.10 -7.24 -3.30
N GLU A 149 -18.79 -7.31 -3.57
CA GLU A 149 -18.18 -8.44 -4.25
C GLU A 149 -17.99 -9.62 -3.29
N PRO A 150 -17.94 -10.85 -3.81
CA PRO A 150 -17.66 -12.03 -3.02
C PRO A 150 -16.41 -11.86 -2.16
N THR A 151 -16.56 -12.11 -0.87
CA THR A 151 -15.50 -11.84 0.12
C THR A 151 -15.29 -13.04 1.03
N VAL A 152 -14.07 -13.55 1.05
CA VAL A 152 -13.64 -14.63 1.96
C VAL A 152 -13.38 -14.08 3.35
N TYR A 153 -13.87 -14.78 4.39
CA TYR A 153 -13.61 -14.42 5.78
C TYR A 153 -13.67 -15.67 6.68
N GLY A 154 -13.25 -15.51 7.93
CA GLY A 154 -13.26 -16.60 8.91
C GLY A 154 -12.21 -17.68 8.64
N VAL A 155 -11.16 -17.38 7.88
CA VAL A 155 -10.01 -18.30 7.69
C VAL A 155 -9.27 -18.47 9.02
N ASP A 156 -8.96 -19.70 9.37
CA ASP A 156 -8.29 -20.08 10.63
C ASP A 156 -6.79 -19.77 10.60
N PHE A 157 -6.46 -18.47 10.60
CA PHE A 157 -5.08 -18.01 10.69
C PHE A 157 -4.57 -18.11 12.16
N PRO A 158 -3.33 -18.58 12.41
CA PRO A 158 -2.25 -18.83 11.45
C PRO A 158 -2.17 -20.28 10.91
N ARG A 159 -3.12 -21.16 11.22
CA ARG A 159 -3.08 -22.57 10.76
C ARG A 159 -3.22 -22.68 9.25
N VAL A 160 -4.02 -21.80 8.66
CA VAL A 160 -4.25 -21.67 7.21
C VAL A 160 -3.75 -20.33 6.72
N SER A 161 -3.03 -20.33 5.61
CA SER A 161 -2.61 -19.17 4.86
C SER A 161 -3.55 -18.97 3.68
N LEU A 162 -4.26 -17.84 3.64
CA LEU A 162 -5.00 -17.39 2.46
C LEU A 162 -4.03 -16.66 1.55
N THR A 163 -3.56 -17.30 0.48
CA THR A 163 -2.56 -16.73 -0.44
C THR A 163 -3.18 -15.95 -1.59
N GLN A 164 -4.44 -16.24 -1.91
CA GLN A 164 -5.21 -15.52 -2.92
C GLN A 164 -6.70 -15.52 -2.59
N ALA A 165 -7.35 -14.38 -2.81
CA ALA A 165 -8.80 -14.26 -2.94
C ALA A 165 -9.06 -13.17 -3.99
N PHE A 166 -9.34 -13.58 -5.22
CA PHE A 166 -9.51 -12.70 -6.35
C PHE A 166 -10.84 -12.96 -7.04
N TYR A 167 -11.68 -11.94 -7.14
CA TYR A 167 -12.92 -11.98 -7.89
C TYR A 167 -12.79 -11.28 -9.23
N ASP A 168 -13.10 -12.00 -10.31
CA ASP A 168 -13.26 -11.42 -11.65
C ASP A 168 -14.74 -11.10 -11.90
N PRO A 169 -15.12 -9.81 -11.92
CA PRO A 169 -16.52 -9.44 -12.12
C PRO A 169 -17.04 -9.67 -13.54
N LYS A 170 -16.16 -9.87 -14.53
CA LYS A 170 -16.57 -10.15 -15.93
C LYS A 170 -16.96 -11.61 -16.06
N GLU A 171 -16.14 -12.49 -15.53
CA GLU A 171 -16.37 -13.93 -15.56
C GLU A 171 -17.27 -14.41 -14.40
N ARG A 172 -17.51 -13.54 -13.41
CA ARG A 172 -18.23 -13.85 -12.17
C ARG A 172 -17.62 -15.02 -11.42
N VAL A 173 -16.28 -15.06 -11.33
CA VAL A 173 -15.51 -16.13 -10.70
C VAL A 173 -14.69 -15.60 -9.55
N LEU A 174 -14.87 -16.18 -8.36
CA LEU A 174 -13.96 -15.99 -7.24
C LEU A 174 -12.94 -17.13 -7.23
N THR A 175 -11.66 -16.78 -7.36
CA THR A 175 -10.53 -17.72 -7.20
C THR A 175 -9.91 -17.55 -5.83
N ILE A 176 -9.81 -18.66 -5.09
CA ILE A 176 -9.22 -18.73 -3.75
C ILE A 176 -8.04 -19.67 -3.82
N ALA A 177 -6.90 -19.29 -3.24
CA ALA A 177 -5.77 -20.20 -3.02
C ALA A 177 -5.40 -20.19 -1.54
N LEU A 178 -5.19 -21.38 -1.01
CA LEU A 178 -4.83 -21.65 0.38
C LEU A 178 -3.50 -22.40 0.43
N ASP A 179 -2.82 -22.28 1.56
CA ASP A 179 -1.65 -23.07 1.89
C ASP A 179 -1.66 -23.38 3.41
N GLU A 180 -0.80 -24.27 3.87
CA GLU A 180 -0.56 -24.43 5.30
C GLU A 180 0.15 -23.18 5.84
N GLY A 181 -0.40 -22.60 6.90
CA GLY A 181 0.26 -21.53 7.66
C GLY A 181 1.18 -22.10 8.74
N LEU A 182 0.81 -23.27 9.31
CA LEU A 182 1.61 -24.04 10.25
C LEU A 182 1.83 -25.45 9.71
N PRO A 183 3.07 -25.96 9.70
CA PRO A 183 3.37 -27.29 9.11
C PRO A 183 2.61 -28.46 9.75
N ASP A 184 2.29 -28.37 11.03
CA ASP A 184 1.54 -29.40 11.78
C ASP A 184 0.03 -29.38 11.49
N ALA A 185 -0.48 -28.33 10.89
CA ALA A 185 -1.89 -28.24 10.50
C ALA A 185 -2.21 -28.96 9.17
N ARG A 186 -1.21 -29.34 8.39
CA ARG A 186 -1.40 -29.94 7.07
C ARG A 186 -2.26 -31.18 7.11
N GLY A 187 -3.30 -31.23 6.29
CA GLY A 187 -4.25 -32.31 6.17
C GLY A 187 -5.39 -32.30 7.20
N GLU A 188 -5.35 -31.43 8.21
CA GLU A 188 -6.48 -31.22 9.09
C GLU A 188 -7.62 -30.50 8.33
N ARG A 189 -8.85 -30.66 8.80
CA ARG A 189 -9.98 -29.94 8.16
C ARG A 189 -10.19 -28.59 8.80
N THR A 190 -10.46 -27.60 7.95
CA THR A 190 -10.80 -26.24 8.32
C THR A 190 -12.01 -25.77 7.54
N SER A 191 -12.68 -24.74 8.04
CA SER A 191 -13.79 -24.10 7.35
C SER A 191 -13.57 -22.59 7.27
N PHE A 192 -14.06 -22.00 6.19
CA PHE A 192 -14.16 -20.55 6.03
C PHE A 192 -15.46 -20.19 5.34
N ARG A 193 -15.81 -18.90 5.32
CA ARG A 193 -17.04 -18.41 4.71
C ARG A 193 -16.78 -17.43 3.58
N VAL A 194 -17.73 -17.38 2.64
CA VAL A 194 -17.75 -16.41 1.56
C VAL A 194 -19.11 -15.73 1.58
N ARG A 195 -19.12 -14.44 1.81
CA ARG A 195 -20.31 -13.60 1.74
C ARG A 195 -20.45 -12.92 0.39
N ASN A 196 -21.62 -12.34 0.14
CA ASN A 196 -21.95 -11.64 -1.11
C ASN A 196 -21.84 -12.57 -2.34
N VAL A 197 -22.26 -13.80 -2.21
CA VAL A 197 -22.35 -14.78 -3.29
C VAL A 197 -23.80 -14.94 -3.75
N ASP A 198 -24.01 -15.22 -5.02
CA ASP A 198 -25.31 -15.58 -5.57
C ASP A 198 -25.58 -17.07 -5.25
N THR A 199 -26.26 -17.33 -4.14
CA THR A 199 -26.48 -18.68 -3.62
C THR A 199 -27.36 -19.56 -4.50
N ASP A 200 -28.11 -18.97 -5.45
CA ASP A 200 -29.01 -19.70 -6.34
C ASP A 200 -28.28 -20.34 -7.54
N SER A 201 -27.07 -19.88 -7.85
CA SER A 201 -26.32 -20.29 -9.06
C SER A 201 -24.87 -20.75 -8.80
N LEU A 202 -24.57 -21.21 -7.58
CA LEU A 202 -23.22 -21.60 -7.20
C LEU A 202 -22.72 -22.88 -7.88
N ASP A 203 -21.53 -22.82 -8.47
CA ASP A 203 -20.73 -23.96 -8.91
C ASP A 203 -19.34 -23.85 -8.26
N VAL A 204 -19.10 -24.73 -7.26
CA VAL A 204 -17.88 -24.70 -6.45
C VAL A 204 -16.99 -25.87 -6.86
N ARG A 205 -15.78 -25.56 -7.33
CA ARG A 205 -14.78 -26.52 -7.80
C ARG A 205 -13.48 -26.38 -7.02
N SER A 206 -12.80 -27.50 -6.78
CA SER A 206 -11.51 -27.52 -6.12
C SER A 206 -10.68 -28.70 -6.60
N ASP A 207 -9.37 -28.61 -6.43
CA ASP A 207 -8.41 -29.70 -6.56
C ASP A 207 -8.28 -30.55 -5.28
N ALA A 208 -8.96 -30.14 -4.20
CA ALA A 208 -9.05 -30.87 -2.94
C ALA A 208 -10.43 -31.54 -2.76
N ASP A 209 -10.50 -32.48 -1.80
CA ASP A 209 -11.76 -33.03 -1.29
C ASP A 209 -12.46 -31.98 -0.41
N ILE A 210 -13.45 -31.30 -0.94
CA ILE A 210 -14.21 -30.25 -0.28
C ILE A 210 -15.66 -30.66 0.00
N SER A 211 -16.24 -30.07 1.03
CA SER A 211 -17.67 -29.99 1.20
C SER A 211 -18.08 -28.53 1.40
N TRP A 212 -19.27 -28.21 0.92
CA TRP A 212 -19.79 -26.85 1.08
C TRP A 212 -21.29 -26.87 1.35
N GLN A 213 -21.78 -25.81 1.98
CA GLN A 213 -23.19 -25.59 2.25
C GLN A 213 -23.51 -24.10 2.28
N VAL A 214 -24.77 -23.75 2.05
CA VAL A 214 -25.26 -22.40 2.21
C VAL A 214 -25.87 -22.26 3.60
N ILE A 215 -25.43 -21.26 4.36
CA ILE A 215 -25.92 -20.94 5.70
C ILE A 215 -26.15 -19.43 5.77
N ASP A 216 -27.36 -18.99 6.07
CA ASP A 216 -27.74 -17.57 6.22
C ASP A 216 -27.32 -16.73 5.00
N ASP A 217 -27.59 -17.21 3.79
CA ASP A 217 -27.23 -16.60 2.50
C ASP A 217 -25.72 -16.43 2.26
N GLU A 218 -24.90 -17.18 2.98
CA GLU A 218 -23.45 -17.25 2.80
C GLU A 218 -22.99 -18.65 2.45
N LEU A 219 -21.90 -18.77 1.70
CA LEU A 219 -21.27 -20.04 1.40
C LEU A 219 -20.27 -20.40 2.49
N GLU A 220 -20.47 -21.54 3.15
CA GLU A 220 -19.44 -22.15 4.00
C GLU A 220 -18.74 -23.28 3.25
N VAL A 221 -17.41 -23.23 3.22
CA VAL A 221 -16.56 -24.24 2.57
C VAL A 221 -15.70 -24.92 3.63
N THR A 222 -15.69 -26.27 3.63
CA THR A 222 -14.82 -27.08 4.47
C THR A 222 -13.83 -27.82 3.58
N ILE A 223 -12.53 -27.69 3.89
CA ILE A 223 -11.41 -28.15 3.07
C ILE A 223 -10.28 -28.70 3.96
N PRO A 224 -9.45 -29.64 3.53
CA PRO A 224 -8.20 -29.94 4.21
C PRO A 224 -7.22 -28.77 4.12
N VAL A 225 -6.37 -28.57 5.13
CA VAL A 225 -5.30 -27.57 5.14
C VAL A 225 -4.18 -28.02 4.21
N GLY A 226 -3.78 -27.15 3.28
CA GLY A 226 -2.71 -27.43 2.32
C GLY A 226 -2.76 -26.50 1.11
N PRO A 227 -1.87 -26.73 0.11
CA PRO A 227 -1.76 -25.94 -1.09
C PRO A 227 -2.88 -26.28 -2.09
N TYR A 228 -4.06 -25.75 -1.87
CA TYR A 228 -5.25 -26.02 -2.67
C TYR A 228 -5.83 -24.76 -3.29
N SER A 229 -6.51 -24.97 -4.43
CA SER A 229 -7.22 -23.94 -5.16
C SER A 229 -8.73 -24.23 -5.21
N ILE A 230 -9.53 -23.18 -5.10
CA ILE A 230 -10.99 -23.25 -5.17
C ILE A 230 -11.45 -22.19 -6.18
N GLN A 231 -12.39 -22.57 -7.03
CA GLN A 231 -13.11 -21.64 -7.91
C GLN A 231 -14.59 -21.67 -7.58
N ILE A 232 -15.16 -20.51 -7.38
CA ILE A 232 -16.59 -20.31 -7.12
C ILE A 232 -17.15 -19.48 -8.27
N ASN A 233 -17.94 -20.14 -9.11
CA ASN A 233 -18.68 -19.50 -10.21
C ASN A 233 -20.09 -19.17 -9.72
N GLN A 234 -20.64 -18.00 -10.17
CA GLN A 234 -21.95 -17.53 -9.74
C GLN A 234 -22.68 -16.70 -10.83
#